data_a4b61c8e8a2798ec648ccf3264be1806
#
_entry.id   a4b61c8e8a2798ec648ccf3264be1806
#
_cell.length_a   1.000
_cell.length_b   1.000
_cell.length_c   1.000
_cell.angle_alpha   90.00
_cell.angle_beta   90.00
_cell.angle_gamma   90.00
#
_symmetry.space_group_name_H-M   'P 1'
#
loop_
_entity.id
_entity.type
_entity.pdbx_description
1 polymer ?
#
loop_
_entity_poly.entity_id
_entity_poly.type
_entity_poly.pdbx_seq_one_letter_code
_entity_poly.pdbx_strand_id
1 'polypeptide(L)'
;ANKQSGVLMAGVTFAMYEIYAKQTGAKIYRTKSVEHNLSEFLEIYNAHKDEISVIFLCLPNNPLGECLDADEVFKFIKSVDENTLVVLDCAYNEFAKFKDSKKEIKPSEVVKFKNAIYLGTFSKAYALGGMRVGYGVANEEIIGALSKLRAPFNITTPSLRAAIVALGDDEFVQQTMQNNFEQMRRYEEFAKQNGIEFIPSYTNFITFKFNEPKSSQICEKMLKKGIILRDLKSYALNAVRITIGQAWQNDRVFEELKQILK
;
A
#
# COMPACT_ATOMS: atom_id res chain seq x y z
N ALA A 1 7.27 23.87 -23.19
CA ALA A 1 6.45 22.77 -23.69
C ALA A 1 5.75 22.14 -22.49
N ASN A 2 4.43 22.12 -22.48
CA ASN A 2 3.71 21.41 -21.42
C ASN A 2 3.95 19.93 -21.61
N LYS A 3 4.59 19.28 -20.62
CA LYS A 3 4.66 17.83 -20.56
C LYS A 3 3.23 17.29 -20.59
N GLN A 4 2.94 16.31 -21.44
CA GLN A 4 1.70 15.56 -21.30
C GLN A 4 1.72 14.88 -19.93
N SER A 5 0.68 15.08 -19.13
CA SER A 5 0.62 14.51 -17.78
C SER A 5 0.51 13.00 -17.86
N GLY A 6 1.62 12.29 -17.73
CA GLY A 6 1.69 10.84 -17.65
C GLY A 6 1.94 10.38 -16.21
N VAL A 7 1.36 9.26 -15.84
CA VAL A 7 1.51 8.63 -14.53
C VAL A 7 2.04 7.21 -14.70
N LEU A 8 3.13 6.87 -14.00
CA LEU A 8 3.71 5.53 -13.98
C LEU A 8 3.42 4.85 -12.63
N MET A 9 2.97 3.59 -12.68
CA MET A 9 2.66 2.79 -11.49
C MET A 9 2.94 1.31 -11.74
N ALA A 10 2.98 0.49 -10.67
CA ALA A 10 3.13 -0.96 -10.80
C ALA A 10 1.94 -1.60 -11.51
N GLY A 11 2.16 -2.79 -12.08
CA GLY A 11 1.13 -3.58 -12.76
C GLY A 11 -0.07 -3.83 -11.87
N VAL A 12 0.19 -4.24 -10.62
CA VAL A 12 -0.84 -4.39 -9.58
C VAL A 12 -0.46 -3.54 -8.37
N THR A 13 -1.25 -2.50 -8.11
CA THR A 13 -1.05 -1.57 -6.99
C THR A 13 -2.36 -0.92 -6.58
N PHE A 14 -2.34 0.05 -5.68
CA PHE A 14 -3.55 0.67 -5.14
C PHE A 14 -4.40 1.34 -6.24
N ALA A 15 -5.63 0.86 -6.39
CA ALA A 15 -6.52 1.23 -7.50
C ALA A 15 -6.80 2.74 -7.60
N MET A 16 -6.67 3.49 -6.51
CA MET A 16 -6.95 4.92 -6.52
C MET A 16 -5.98 5.73 -7.37
N TYR A 17 -4.74 5.26 -7.58
CA TYR A 17 -3.81 5.94 -8.48
C TYR A 17 -4.35 5.97 -9.91
N GLU A 18 -4.85 4.83 -10.39
CA GLU A 18 -5.49 4.76 -11.71
C GLU A 18 -6.75 5.61 -11.79
N ILE A 19 -7.60 5.55 -10.75
CA ILE A 19 -8.86 6.31 -10.70
C ILE A 19 -8.57 7.80 -10.80
N TYR A 20 -7.63 8.32 -9.98
CA TYR A 20 -7.27 9.74 -10.03
C TYR A 20 -6.55 10.13 -11.32
N ALA A 21 -5.68 9.27 -11.85
CA ALA A 21 -5.05 9.52 -13.14
C ALA A 21 -6.10 9.66 -14.26
N LYS A 22 -7.10 8.77 -14.28
CA LYS A 22 -8.23 8.85 -15.24
C LYS A 22 -9.06 10.13 -15.05
N GLN A 23 -9.33 10.53 -13.82
CA GLN A 23 -10.08 11.76 -13.52
C GLN A 23 -9.37 13.02 -14.03
N THR A 24 -8.05 13.04 -14.03
CA THR A 24 -7.24 14.15 -14.54
C THR A 24 -6.93 14.04 -16.03
N GLY A 25 -7.36 12.97 -16.71
CA GLY A 25 -7.04 12.72 -18.11
C GLY A 25 -5.59 12.32 -18.37
N ALA A 26 -4.85 11.94 -17.32
CA ALA A 26 -3.46 11.55 -17.43
C ALA A 26 -3.29 10.23 -18.19
N LYS A 27 -2.25 10.13 -19.03
CA LYS A 27 -1.84 8.88 -19.66
C LYS A 27 -1.24 7.94 -18.60
N ILE A 28 -1.64 6.68 -18.62
CA ILE A 28 -1.24 5.71 -17.61
C ILE A 28 -0.23 4.73 -18.19
N TYR A 29 0.92 4.62 -17.52
CA TYR A 29 1.97 3.65 -17.78
C TYR A 29 2.00 2.65 -16.64
N ARG A 30 2.19 1.35 -16.96
CA ARG A 30 2.25 0.28 -15.96
C ARG A 30 3.40 -0.67 -16.25
N THR A 31 4.03 -1.16 -15.18
CA THR A 31 4.93 -2.31 -15.31
C THR A 31 4.14 -3.57 -15.70
N LYS A 32 4.81 -4.54 -16.31
CA LYS A 32 4.21 -5.84 -16.66
C LYS A 32 4.22 -6.78 -15.46
N SER A 33 5.23 -6.67 -14.59
CA SER A 33 5.33 -7.43 -13.35
C SER A 33 4.16 -7.13 -12.42
N VAL A 34 3.67 -8.18 -11.76
CA VAL A 34 2.60 -8.07 -10.77
C VAL A 34 3.08 -7.30 -9.53
N GLU A 35 4.26 -7.63 -9.03
CA GLU A 35 4.92 -6.96 -7.92
C GLU A 35 5.79 -5.79 -8.41
N HIS A 36 6.24 -4.93 -7.49
CA HIS A 36 7.14 -3.82 -7.83
C HIS A 36 8.46 -4.33 -8.41
N ASN A 37 8.82 -3.84 -9.59
CA ASN A 37 10.09 -4.10 -10.26
C ASN A 37 10.70 -2.77 -10.72
N LEU A 38 11.65 -2.26 -9.95
CA LEU A 38 12.27 -0.94 -10.22
C LEU A 38 13.01 -0.89 -11.55
N SER A 39 13.52 -2.02 -12.06
CA SER A 39 14.15 -2.06 -13.38
C SER A 39 13.14 -1.81 -14.50
N GLU A 40 11.93 -2.41 -14.42
CA GLU A 40 10.86 -2.12 -15.37
C GLU A 40 10.35 -0.67 -15.25
N PHE A 41 10.28 -0.14 -14.02
CA PHE A 41 9.94 1.27 -13.83
C PHE A 41 10.93 2.18 -14.55
N LEU A 42 12.24 1.93 -14.44
CA LEU A 42 13.28 2.70 -15.11
C LEU A 42 13.23 2.55 -16.64
N GLU A 43 12.99 1.33 -17.14
CA GLU A 43 12.86 1.08 -18.57
C GLU A 43 11.70 1.90 -19.16
N ILE A 44 10.50 1.81 -18.55
CA ILE A 44 9.33 2.56 -19.02
C ILE A 44 9.55 4.06 -18.86
N TYR A 45 10.12 4.49 -17.73
CA TYR A 45 10.41 5.90 -17.49
C TYR A 45 11.35 6.47 -18.55
N ASN A 46 12.45 5.79 -18.87
CA ASN A 46 13.43 6.23 -19.84
C ASN A 46 12.83 6.28 -21.27
N ALA A 47 11.95 5.34 -21.61
CA ALA A 47 11.26 5.32 -22.90
C ALA A 47 10.22 6.46 -23.04
N HIS A 48 9.69 6.99 -21.93
CA HIS A 48 8.61 7.99 -21.92
C HIS A 48 8.92 9.17 -20.98
N LYS A 49 10.18 9.49 -20.81
CA LYS A 49 10.68 10.49 -19.86
C LYS A 49 10.02 11.87 -20.04
N ASP A 50 9.72 12.27 -21.28
CA ASP A 50 9.11 13.58 -21.57
C ASP A 50 7.59 13.59 -21.32
N GLU A 51 6.97 12.44 -21.18
CA GLU A 51 5.53 12.28 -20.95
C GLU A 51 5.19 12.04 -19.46
N ILE A 52 6.05 11.29 -18.72
CA ILE A 52 5.79 10.91 -17.33
C ILE A 52 6.12 12.06 -16.39
N SER A 53 5.12 12.54 -15.67
CA SER A 53 5.25 13.62 -14.68
C SER A 53 5.20 13.09 -13.23
N VAL A 54 4.57 11.94 -13.00
CA VAL A 54 4.40 11.36 -11.66
C VAL A 54 4.65 9.85 -11.70
N ILE A 55 5.38 9.37 -10.72
CA ILE A 55 5.61 7.94 -10.48
C ILE A 55 5.05 7.59 -9.10
N PHE A 56 4.17 6.59 -8.99
CA PHE A 56 3.66 6.07 -7.73
C PHE A 56 4.37 4.79 -7.34
N LEU A 57 4.93 4.77 -6.13
CA LEU A 57 5.45 3.58 -5.46
C LEU A 57 4.65 3.37 -4.17
N CYS A 58 3.91 2.26 -4.08
CA CYS A 58 3.16 1.87 -2.89
C CYS A 58 4.03 0.95 -2.03
N LEU A 59 4.50 1.43 -0.89
CA LEU A 59 5.55 0.79 -0.09
C LEU A 59 5.20 0.73 1.40
N PRO A 60 4.76 -0.42 1.88
CA PRO A 60 4.41 -1.71 1.21
C PRO A 60 3.23 -1.63 0.27
N ASN A 61 3.21 -2.52 -0.73
CA ASN A 61 2.21 -2.50 -1.78
C ASN A 61 0.83 -3.02 -1.32
N ASN A 62 -0.20 -2.36 -1.75
CA ASN A 62 -1.59 -2.78 -1.61
C ASN A 62 -2.17 -3.01 -3.02
N PRO A 63 -2.65 -4.22 -3.37
CA PRO A 63 -3.18 -5.27 -2.47
C PRO A 63 -2.25 -6.46 -2.20
N LEU A 64 -1.02 -6.46 -2.60
CA LEU A 64 -0.18 -7.66 -2.59
C LEU A 64 0.55 -7.88 -1.26
N GLY A 65 1.07 -6.82 -0.64
CA GLY A 65 1.76 -6.86 0.64
C GLY A 65 3.28 -6.83 0.57
N GLU A 66 3.89 -6.98 -0.61
CA GLU A 66 5.34 -6.92 -0.79
C GLU A 66 5.89 -5.52 -0.51
N CYS A 67 7.18 -5.44 -0.24
CA CYS A 67 7.87 -4.17 0.02
C CYS A 67 9.32 -4.22 -0.50
N LEU A 68 9.76 -3.14 -1.10
CA LEU A 68 11.14 -2.94 -1.53
C LEU A 68 12.04 -2.48 -0.37
N ASP A 69 13.36 -2.68 -0.52
CA ASP A 69 14.33 -2.11 0.41
C ASP A 69 14.44 -0.59 0.21
N ALA A 70 14.54 0.15 1.30
CA ALA A 70 14.59 1.63 1.26
C ALA A 70 15.78 2.14 0.42
N ASP A 71 16.94 1.49 0.51
CA ASP A 71 18.12 1.86 -0.25
C ASP A 71 17.94 1.72 -1.76
N GLU A 72 17.20 0.69 -2.21
CA GLU A 72 16.86 0.51 -3.62
C GLU A 72 15.89 1.59 -4.10
N VAL A 73 14.91 1.95 -3.27
CA VAL A 73 13.96 3.04 -3.55
C VAL A 73 14.71 4.38 -3.67
N PHE A 74 15.62 4.68 -2.76
CA PHE A 74 16.39 5.93 -2.82
C PHE A 74 17.36 5.98 -4.01
N LYS A 75 17.94 4.84 -4.41
CA LYS A 75 18.72 4.75 -5.65
C LYS A 75 17.86 5.01 -6.89
N PHE A 76 16.64 4.45 -6.90
CA PHE A 76 15.68 4.68 -7.98
C PHE A 76 15.31 6.17 -8.09
N ILE A 77 14.98 6.85 -6.98
CA ILE A 77 14.65 8.29 -6.99
C ILE A 77 15.79 9.11 -7.59
N LYS A 78 17.05 8.79 -7.27
CA LYS A 78 18.23 9.47 -7.85
C LYS A 78 18.38 9.27 -9.35
N SER A 79 17.78 8.22 -9.92
CA SER A 79 17.81 7.93 -11.37
C SER A 79 16.66 8.60 -12.12
N VAL A 80 15.74 9.25 -11.42
CA VAL A 80 14.60 9.97 -11.99
C VAL A 80 14.91 11.46 -12.03
N ASP A 81 14.55 12.12 -13.15
CA ASP A 81 14.71 13.56 -13.33
C ASP A 81 13.98 14.38 -12.26
N GLU A 82 14.60 15.46 -11.77
CA GLU A 82 14.02 16.33 -10.73
C GLU A 82 12.66 16.96 -11.10
N ASN A 83 12.31 16.99 -12.39
CA ASN A 83 10.99 17.46 -12.87
C ASN A 83 9.89 16.37 -12.86
N THR A 84 10.21 15.14 -12.46
CA THR A 84 9.24 14.05 -12.32
C THR A 84 9.04 13.72 -10.85
N LEU A 85 7.83 13.90 -10.34
CA LEU A 85 7.52 13.64 -8.92
C LEU A 85 7.43 12.14 -8.64
N VAL A 86 8.18 11.66 -7.66
CA VAL A 86 8.07 10.30 -7.13
C VAL A 86 7.26 10.33 -5.84
N VAL A 87 6.09 9.72 -5.87
CA VAL A 87 5.18 9.61 -4.72
C VAL A 87 5.41 8.28 -4.03
N LEU A 88 5.88 8.33 -2.80
CA LEU A 88 6.06 7.17 -1.93
C LEU A 88 4.83 7.05 -1.04
N ASP A 89 3.89 6.17 -1.39
CA ASP A 89 2.72 5.87 -0.56
C ASP A 89 3.12 4.86 0.52
N CYS A 90 3.39 5.39 1.70
CA CYS A 90 3.91 4.66 2.85
C CYS A 90 2.84 4.38 3.90
N ALA A 91 1.60 4.13 3.46
CA ALA A 91 0.46 3.90 4.36
C ALA A 91 0.64 2.71 5.33
N TYR A 92 1.60 1.82 5.06
CA TYR A 92 1.91 0.65 5.88
C TYR A 92 3.36 0.66 6.38
N ASN A 93 4.03 1.80 6.38
CA ASN A 93 5.45 1.91 6.72
C ASN A 93 5.79 1.42 8.14
N GLU A 94 4.90 1.64 9.11
CA GLU A 94 5.07 1.17 10.50
C GLU A 94 5.12 -0.36 10.55
N PHE A 95 4.31 -1.05 9.74
CA PHE A 95 4.33 -2.52 9.62
C PHE A 95 5.63 -3.01 8.96
N ALA A 96 6.07 -2.34 7.89
CA ALA A 96 7.32 -2.66 7.22
C ALA A 96 8.51 -2.52 8.17
N LYS A 97 8.62 -1.38 8.85
CA LYS A 97 9.64 -1.09 9.86
C LYS A 97 9.70 -2.16 10.96
N PHE A 98 8.56 -2.56 11.50
CA PHE A 98 8.48 -3.55 12.58
C PHE A 98 8.97 -4.93 12.12
N LYS A 99 8.62 -5.35 10.90
CA LYS A 99 8.99 -6.66 10.34
C LYS A 99 10.46 -6.69 9.88
N ASP A 100 10.90 -5.64 9.21
CA ASP A 100 12.26 -5.50 8.67
C ASP A 100 12.62 -4.01 8.52
N SER A 101 13.54 -3.53 9.35
CA SER A 101 13.96 -2.13 9.36
C SER A 101 14.58 -1.64 8.05
N LYS A 102 15.09 -2.52 7.19
CA LYS A 102 15.60 -2.17 5.86
C LYS A 102 14.52 -1.65 4.91
N LYS A 103 13.27 -1.96 5.23
CA LYS A 103 12.11 -1.56 4.42
C LYS A 103 11.43 -0.29 4.91
N GLU A 104 11.93 0.30 6.00
CA GLU A 104 11.43 1.58 6.51
C GLU A 104 11.83 2.74 5.59
N ILE A 105 10.87 3.39 4.98
CA ILE A 105 11.08 4.67 4.31
C ILE A 105 11.03 5.78 5.37
N LYS A 106 12.17 6.42 5.64
CA LYS A 106 12.25 7.51 6.62
C LYS A 106 11.87 8.85 5.97
N PRO A 107 10.84 9.56 6.48
CA PRO A 107 10.47 10.89 5.96
C PRO A 107 11.66 11.88 5.95
N SER A 108 12.55 11.80 6.95
CA SER A 108 13.77 12.63 7.04
C SER A 108 14.78 12.41 5.91
N GLU A 109 14.76 11.25 5.26
CA GLU A 109 15.55 11.00 4.06
C GLU A 109 14.84 11.49 2.79
N VAL A 110 13.50 11.36 2.74
CA VAL A 110 12.72 11.77 1.56
C VAL A 110 12.78 13.28 1.34
N VAL A 111 12.78 14.10 2.39
CA VAL A 111 12.87 15.58 2.26
C VAL A 111 14.17 16.07 1.62
N LYS A 112 15.20 15.23 1.54
CA LYS A 112 16.47 15.56 0.88
C LYS A 112 16.39 15.54 -0.64
N PHE A 113 15.32 14.93 -1.20
CA PHE A 113 15.09 14.86 -2.65
C PHE A 113 14.17 16.02 -3.08
N LYS A 114 14.51 16.63 -4.21
CA LYS A 114 13.71 17.72 -4.80
C LYS A 114 12.41 17.22 -5.43
N ASN A 115 12.37 15.95 -5.81
CA ASN A 115 11.31 15.33 -6.61
C ASN A 115 10.62 14.17 -5.90
N ALA A 116 10.66 14.09 -4.57
CA ALA A 116 10.01 13.01 -3.83
C ALA A 116 9.09 13.52 -2.73
N ILE A 117 7.99 12.81 -2.51
CA ILE A 117 7.05 13.03 -1.41
C ILE A 117 6.74 11.71 -0.70
N TYR A 118 6.83 11.71 0.62
CA TYR A 118 6.34 10.66 1.51
C TYR A 118 4.88 10.92 1.86
N LEU A 119 4.02 9.90 1.72
CA LEU A 119 2.62 9.96 2.17
C LEU A 119 2.42 8.95 3.31
N GLY A 120 2.02 9.45 4.48
CA GLY A 120 1.70 8.66 5.65
C GLY A 120 0.24 8.79 6.06
N THR A 121 -0.23 7.89 6.92
CA THR A 121 -1.63 7.88 7.37
C THR A 121 -1.79 7.40 8.80
N PHE A 122 -2.80 7.93 9.48
CA PHE A 122 -3.25 7.43 10.78
C PHE A 122 -4.30 6.29 10.65
N SER A 123 -4.68 5.94 9.44
CA SER A 123 -5.76 4.98 9.17
C SER A 123 -5.41 3.53 9.45
N LYS A 124 -4.10 3.17 9.55
CA LYS A 124 -3.63 1.77 9.61
C LYS A 124 -3.04 1.44 10.98
N ALA A 125 -1.78 1.71 11.21
CA ALA A 125 -1.09 1.42 12.47
C ALA A 125 -1.76 2.04 13.70
N TYR A 126 -2.28 3.24 13.53
CA TYR A 126 -2.95 4.01 14.59
C TYR A 126 -4.46 3.76 14.70
N ALA A 127 -5.03 2.85 13.94
CA ALA A 127 -6.44 2.45 13.93
C ALA A 127 -7.46 3.61 13.70
N LEU A 128 -7.04 4.76 13.23
CA LEU A 128 -7.88 5.95 13.02
C LEU A 128 -8.50 6.03 11.61
N GLY A 129 -8.82 4.88 11.00
CA GLY A 129 -9.39 4.82 9.65
C GLY A 129 -10.64 5.66 9.43
N GLY A 130 -11.50 5.76 10.43
CA GLY A 130 -12.71 6.59 10.41
C GLY A 130 -12.45 8.10 10.53
N MET A 131 -11.32 8.51 11.08
CA MET A 131 -10.98 9.93 11.29
C MET A 131 -10.45 10.64 10.05
N ARG A 132 -10.08 9.91 9.00
CA ARG A 132 -9.64 10.44 7.70
C ARG A 132 -8.42 11.37 7.79
N VAL A 133 -7.41 11.01 8.60
CA VAL A 133 -6.18 11.78 8.78
C VAL A 133 -5.03 11.11 8.02
N GLY A 134 -4.35 11.88 7.19
CA GLY A 134 -3.10 11.53 6.54
C GLY A 134 -2.19 12.76 6.47
N TYR A 135 -0.95 12.55 6.10
CA TYR A 135 0.04 13.62 5.98
C TYR A 135 1.02 13.35 4.83
N GLY A 136 1.60 14.41 4.32
CA GLY A 136 2.68 14.36 3.34
C GLY A 136 3.92 15.06 3.88
N VAL A 137 5.10 14.51 3.57
CA VAL A 137 6.40 15.09 3.93
C VAL A 137 7.25 15.17 2.68
N ALA A 138 7.66 16.39 2.32
CA ALA A 138 8.52 16.67 1.17
C ALA A 138 9.31 17.97 1.42
N ASN A 139 10.12 18.39 0.45
CA ASN A 139 10.73 19.71 0.49
C ASN A 139 9.69 20.85 0.41
N GLU A 140 10.12 22.06 0.72
CA GLU A 140 9.23 23.24 0.80
C GLU A 140 8.55 23.58 -0.53
N GLU A 141 9.20 23.37 -1.65
CA GLU A 141 8.66 23.67 -2.98
C GLU A 141 7.45 22.79 -3.30
N ILE A 142 7.58 21.46 -3.09
CA ILE A 142 6.48 20.51 -3.29
C ILE A 142 5.33 20.81 -2.33
N ILE A 143 5.63 21.02 -1.03
CA ILE A 143 4.60 21.30 -0.03
C ILE A 143 3.92 22.65 -0.31
N GLY A 144 4.67 23.67 -0.73
CA GLY A 144 4.13 24.97 -1.12
C GLY A 144 3.17 24.88 -2.31
N ALA A 145 3.51 24.06 -3.33
CA ALA A 145 2.63 23.82 -4.47
C ALA A 145 1.34 23.09 -4.07
N LEU A 146 1.44 22.02 -3.28
CA LEU A 146 0.29 21.25 -2.79
C LEU A 146 -0.62 22.07 -1.87
N SER A 147 -0.05 22.93 -1.03
CA SER A 147 -0.80 23.78 -0.11
C SER A 147 -1.73 24.77 -0.82
N LYS A 148 -1.37 25.21 -2.03
CA LYS A 148 -2.22 26.08 -2.87
C LYS A 148 -3.48 25.37 -3.40
N LEU A 149 -3.43 24.04 -3.52
CA LEU A 149 -4.53 23.21 -4.02
C LEU A 149 -5.35 22.59 -2.88
N ARG A 150 -4.89 22.71 -1.64
CA ARG A 150 -5.55 22.12 -0.48
C ARG A 150 -6.89 22.80 -0.22
N ALA A 151 -7.97 21.99 -0.15
CA ALA A 151 -9.29 22.52 0.21
C ALA A 151 -9.26 23.13 1.62
N PRO A 152 -9.94 24.26 1.86
CA PRO A 152 -10.10 24.82 3.19
C PRO A 152 -10.85 23.81 4.09
N PHE A 153 -10.53 23.82 5.38
CA PHE A 153 -11.19 22.94 6.38
C PHE A 153 -11.12 21.44 6.05
N ASN A 154 -10.09 20.99 5.37
CA ASN A 154 -9.90 19.62 4.92
C ASN A 154 -9.72 18.58 6.05
N ILE A 155 -9.51 19.02 7.29
CA ILE A 155 -9.42 18.19 8.49
C ILE A 155 -10.31 18.76 9.59
N THR A 156 -11.05 17.89 10.29
CA THR A 156 -11.89 18.31 11.42
C THR A 156 -11.08 18.42 12.71
N THR A 157 -11.51 19.29 13.62
CA THR A 157 -10.88 19.42 14.94
C THR A 157 -10.85 18.11 15.73
N PRO A 158 -11.93 17.30 15.81
CA PRO A 158 -11.88 15.99 16.45
C PRO A 158 -10.86 15.05 15.83
N SER A 159 -10.76 15.00 14.48
CA SER A 159 -9.80 14.16 13.78
C SER A 159 -8.35 14.56 14.10
N LEU A 160 -8.05 15.86 14.12
CA LEU A 160 -6.73 16.37 14.47
C LEU A 160 -6.37 16.02 15.94
N ARG A 161 -7.31 16.21 16.87
CA ARG A 161 -7.11 15.84 18.28
C ARG A 161 -6.84 14.35 18.45
N ALA A 162 -7.61 13.49 17.76
CA ALA A 162 -7.38 12.03 17.78
C ALA A 162 -5.98 11.67 17.27
N ALA A 163 -5.52 12.30 16.18
CA ALA A 163 -4.18 12.05 15.63
C ALA A 163 -3.07 12.48 16.60
N ILE A 164 -3.22 13.63 17.29
CA ILE A 164 -2.24 14.11 18.30
C ILE A 164 -2.13 13.10 19.44
N VAL A 165 -3.26 12.59 19.95
CA VAL A 165 -3.25 11.61 21.04
C VAL A 165 -2.62 10.29 20.57
N ALA A 166 -2.97 9.82 19.37
CA ALA A 166 -2.44 8.57 18.82
C ALA A 166 -0.92 8.62 18.59
N LEU A 167 -0.34 9.77 18.28
CA LEU A 167 1.11 9.94 18.16
C LEU A 167 1.87 9.72 19.47
N GLY A 168 1.22 9.87 20.60
CA GLY A 168 1.81 9.63 21.93
C GLY A 168 1.53 8.24 22.48
N ASP A 169 0.81 7.37 21.77
CA ASP A 169 0.43 6.04 22.20
C ASP A 169 1.28 4.94 21.52
N ASP A 170 2.58 4.95 21.84
CA ASP A 170 3.52 3.97 21.32
C ASP A 170 3.16 2.54 21.74
N GLU A 171 2.58 2.36 22.94
CA GLU A 171 2.19 1.06 23.45
C GLU A 171 1.11 0.41 22.58
N PHE A 172 0.08 1.17 22.21
CA PHE A 172 -0.96 0.70 21.30
C PHE A 172 -0.40 0.27 19.95
N VAL A 173 0.51 1.06 19.38
CA VAL A 173 1.15 0.75 18.09
C VAL A 173 1.97 -0.55 18.22
N GLN A 174 2.78 -0.69 19.28
CA GLN A 174 3.57 -1.91 19.52
C GLN A 174 2.68 -3.15 19.66
N GLN A 175 1.61 -3.09 20.45
CA GLN A 175 0.67 -4.19 20.61
C GLN A 175 -0.02 -4.55 19.29
N THR A 176 -0.38 -3.55 18.48
CA THR A 176 -0.95 -3.73 17.16
C THR A 176 0.01 -4.48 16.23
N MET A 177 1.29 -4.10 16.22
CA MET A 177 2.31 -4.75 15.40
C MET A 177 2.57 -6.19 15.85
N GLN A 178 2.68 -6.43 17.17
CA GLN A 178 2.90 -7.76 17.73
C GLN A 178 1.74 -8.70 17.35
N ASN A 179 0.49 -8.31 17.62
CA ASN A 179 -0.67 -9.09 17.22
C ASN A 179 -0.68 -9.35 15.70
N ASN A 180 -0.43 -8.32 14.89
CA ASN A 180 -0.46 -8.45 13.44
C ASN A 180 0.51 -9.53 12.94
N PHE A 181 1.76 -9.50 13.35
CA PHE A 181 2.76 -10.43 12.84
C PHE A 181 2.72 -11.81 13.52
N GLU A 182 2.21 -11.91 14.73
CA GLU A 182 1.87 -13.20 15.33
C GLU A 182 0.75 -13.89 14.54
N GLN A 183 -0.33 -13.19 14.27
CA GLN A 183 -1.44 -13.72 13.49
C GLN A 183 -1.07 -13.95 12.01
N MET A 184 -0.23 -13.10 11.43
CA MET A 184 0.28 -13.27 10.06
C MET A 184 0.99 -14.61 9.89
N ARG A 185 1.85 -15.01 10.85
CA ARG A 185 2.50 -16.33 10.83
C ARG A 185 1.50 -17.47 10.78
N ARG A 186 0.37 -17.38 11.50
CA ARG A 186 -0.70 -18.38 11.46
C ARG A 186 -1.34 -18.49 10.08
N TYR A 187 -1.52 -17.38 9.36
CA TYR A 187 -1.99 -17.39 7.96
C TYR A 187 -0.96 -18.02 7.02
N GLU A 188 0.32 -17.70 7.19
CA GLU A 188 1.40 -18.30 6.39
C GLU A 188 1.49 -19.83 6.62
N GLU A 189 1.36 -20.29 7.86
CA GLU A 189 1.30 -21.71 8.22
C GLU A 189 0.06 -22.39 7.64
N PHE A 190 -1.10 -21.76 7.77
CA PHE A 190 -2.34 -22.25 7.18
C PHE A 190 -2.23 -22.41 5.67
N ALA A 191 -1.65 -21.44 4.98
CA ALA A 191 -1.43 -21.49 3.54
C ALA A 191 -0.53 -22.66 3.15
N LYS A 192 0.61 -22.83 3.85
CA LYS A 192 1.54 -23.96 3.62
C LYS A 192 0.88 -25.32 3.83
N GLN A 193 0.10 -25.48 4.90
CA GLN A 193 -0.61 -26.73 5.22
C GLN A 193 -1.70 -27.10 4.19
N ASN A 194 -2.26 -26.11 3.51
CA ASN A 194 -3.33 -26.30 2.54
C ASN A 194 -2.88 -26.13 1.07
N GLY A 195 -1.57 -26.02 0.82
CA GLY A 195 -1.01 -25.85 -0.53
C GLY A 195 -1.43 -24.54 -1.23
N ILE A 196 -1.70 -23.49 -0.45
CA ILE A 196 -2.11 -22.18 -0.97
C ILE A 196 -0.87 -21.32 -1.18
N GLU A 197 -0.71 -20.77 -2.37
CA GLU A 197 0.32 -19.77 -2.65
C GLU A 197 -0.03 -18.43 -1.97
N PHE A 198 0.96 -17.79 -1.37
CA PHE A 198 0.78 -16.46 -0.77
C PHE A 198 1.98 -15.56 -1.03
N ILE A 199 1.75 -14.25 -0.97
CA ILE A 199 2.79 -13.24 -1.08
C ILE A 199 3.23 -12.84 0.34
N PRO A 200 4.54 -12.93 0.69
CA PRO A 200 5.06 -12.46 1.97
C PRO A 200 4.71 -11.00 2.22
N SER A 201 3.97 -10.73 3.29
CA SER A 201 3.39 -9.40 3.50
C SER A 201 4.12 -8.58 4.57
N TYR A 202 4.25 -7.28 4.29
CA TYR A 202 4.75 -6.23 5.17
C TYR A 202 3.65 -5.24 5.58
N THR A 203 2.38 -5.71 5.55
CA THR A 203 1.19 -4.92 5.83
C THR A 203 0.35 -5.54 6.95
N ASN A 204 -0.88 -5.07 7.14
CA ASN A 204 -1.86 -5.69 8.03
C ASN A 204 -2.83 -6.64 7.29
N PHE A 205 -2.41 -7.20 6.19
CA PHE A 205 -3.17 -8.19 5.42
C PHE A 205 -2.22 -9.18 4.73
N ILE A 206 -2.76 -10.30 4.28
CA ILE A 206 -2.07 -11.28 3.46
C ILE A 206 -2.87 -11.52 2.18
N THR A 207 -2.18 -11.82 1.07
CA THR A 207 -2.81 -12.15 -0.20
C THR A 207 -2.55 -13.59 -0.55
N PHE A 208 -3.64 -14.38 -0.61
CA PHE A 208 -3.66 -15.76 -1.04
C PHE A 208 -4.00 -15.85 -2.52
N LYS A 209 -3.23 -16.64 -3.27
CA LYS A 209 -3.47 -16.92 -4.69
C LYS A 209 -4.05 -18.32 -4.83
N PHE A 210 -4.99 -18.49 -5.72
CA PHE A 210 -5.67 -19.76 -5.95
C PHE A 210 -5.61 -20.16 -7.44
N ASN A 211 -5.51 -21.45 -7.70
CA ASN A 211 -5.79 -22.00 -9.02
C ASN A 211 -7.30 -22.23 -9.17
N GLU A 212 -7.85 -23.01 -8.25
CA GLU A 212 -9.27 -23.22 -8.02
C GLU A 212 -9.51 -23.37 -6.49
N PRO A 213 -10.68 -23.02 -5.98
CA PRO A 213 -11.82 -22.33 -6.64
C PRO A 213 -11.51 -20.88 -6.99
N LYS A 214 -12.34 -20.25 -7.81
CA LYS A 214 -12.18 -18.83 -8.15
C LYS A 214 -12.33 -17.92 -6.91
N SER A 215 -11.52 -16.88 -6.82
CA SER A 215 -11.51 -15.94 -5.70
C SER A 215 -12.90 -15.33 -5.42
N SER A 216 -13.67 -15.06 -6.48
CA SER A 216 -15.04 -14.54 -6.35
C SER A 216 -15.97 -15.54 -5.64
N GLN A 217 -15.84 -16.84 -5.92
CA GLN A 217 -16.63 -17.90 -5.26
C GLN A 217 -16.25 -18.04 -3.79
N ILE A 218 -14.95 -17.93 -3.47
CA ILE A 218 -14.47 -17.91 -2.09
C ILE A 218 -15.06 -16.72 -1.35
N CYS A 219 -14.93 -15.52 -1.91
CA CYS A 219 -15.45 -14.30 -1.29
C CYS A 219 -16.97 -14.34 -1.09
N GLU A 220 -17.73 -14.87 -2.06
CA GLU A 220 -19.19 -15.02 -1.95
C GLU A 220 -19.57 -16.00 -0.83
N LYS A 221 -18.93 -17.17 -0.76
CA LYS A 221 -19.19 -18.16 0.28
C LYS A 221 -18.83 -17.61 1.67
N MET A 222 -17.69 -16.92 1.81
CA MET A 222 -17.26 -16.27 3.05
C MET A 222 -18.24 -15.17 3.46
N LEU A 223 -18.73 -14.36 2.51
CA LEU A 223 -19.71 -13.31 2.79
C LEU A 223 -21.02 -13.89 3.37
N LYS A 224 -21.51 -15.03 2.85
CA LYS A 224 -22.70 -15.75 3.39
C LYS A 224 -22.49 -16.21 4.84
N LYS A 225 -21.23 -16.34 5.27
CA LYS A 225 -20.85 -16.66 6.65
C LYS A 225 -20.59 -15.40 7.51
N GLY A 226 -20.83 -14.21 6.97
CA GLY A 226 -20.60 -12.93 7.64
C GLY A 226 -19.12 -12.52 7.68
N ILE A 227 -18.29 -13.07 6.80
CA ILE A 227 -16.85 -12.76 6.68
C ILE A 227 -16.62 -12.03 5.35
N ILE A 228 -16.16 -10.77 5.44
CA ILE A 228 -15.90 -9.92 4.27
C ILE A 228 -14.42 -9.99 3.92
N LEU A 229 -14.12 -10.56 2.75
CA LEU A 229 -12.77 -10.60 2.18
C LEU A 229 -12.69 -9.72 0.92
N ARG A 230 -11.47 -9.39 0.51
CA ARG A 230 -11.26 -8.60 -0.71
C ARG A 230 -10.92 -9.51 -1.90
N ASP A 231 -11.84 -9.64 -2.85
CA ASP A 231 -11.59 -10.26 -4.14
C ASP A 231 -10.67 -9.37 -5.00
N LEU A 232 -9.61 -9.96 -5.53
CA LEU A 232 -8.65 -9.29 -6.42
C LEU A 232 -8.92 -9.52 -7.91
N LYS A 233 -10.09 -10.05 -8.28
CA LYS A 233 -10.53 -10.22 -9.66
C LYS A 233 -10.41 -8.93 -10.48
N SER A 234 -10.66 -7.77 -9.88
CA SER A 234 -10.53 -6.47 -10.55
C SER A 234 -9.10 -6.13 -10.98
N TYR A 235 -8.10 -6.83 -10.43
CA TYR A 235 -6.69 -6.76 -10.81
C TYR A 235 -6.27 -7.90 -11.76
N ALA A 236 -7.22 -8.62 -12.34
CA ALA A 236 -7.00 -9.83 -13.14
C ALA A 236 -6.26 -10.96 -12.39
N LEU A 237 -6.37 -11.00 -11.07
CA LEU A 237 -5.77 -12.02 -10.21
C LEU A 237 -6.85 -12.95 -9.62
N ASN A 238 -6.62 -14.26 -9.68
CA ASN A 238 -7.40 -15.23 -8.90
C ASN A 238 -6.85 -15.29 -7.46
N ALA A 239 -7.06 -14.24 -6.71
CA ALA A 239 -6.49 -14.04 -5.39
C ALA A 239 -7.47 -13.34 -4.44
N VAL A 240 -7.28 -13.57 -3.15
CA VAL A 240 -8.07 -12.97 -2.07
C VAL A 240 -7.14 -12.28 -1.08
N ARG A 241 -7.38 -11.01 -0.79
CA ARG A 241 -6.69 -10.28 0.28
C ARG A 241 -7.50 -10.40 1.57
N ILE A 242 -6.85 -10.83 2.64
CA ILE A 242 -7.41 -11.07 3.96
C ILE A 242 -6.75 -10.12 4.95
N THR A 243 -7.51 -9.26 5.61
CA THR A 243 -7.00 -8.38 6.67
C THR A 243 -6.77 -9.22 7.94
N ILE A 244 -5.63 -9.02 8.57
CA ILE A 244 -5.29 -9.68 9.83
C ILE A 244 -6.13 -9.08 10.96
N GLY A 245 -6.85 -9.92 11.67
CA GLY A 245 -7.70 -9.56 12.81
C GLY A 245 -7.14 -10.04 14.14
N GLN A 246 -8.01 -10.07 15.16
CA GLN A 246 -7.75 -10.72 16.43
C GLN A 246 -7.76 -12.26 16.26
N ALA A 247 -7.14 -12.99 17.19
CA ALA A 247 -7.01 -14.45 17.11
C ALA A 247 -8.34 -15.15 16.83
N TRP A 248 -9.40 -14.83 17.59
CA TRP A 248 -10.73 -15.44 17.42
C TRP A 248 -11.39 -15.12 16.05
N GLN A 249 -11.11 -13.95 15.49
CA GLN A 249 -11.59 -13.59 14.14
C GLN A 249 -10.87 -14.44 13.08
N ASN A 250 -9.55 -14.59 13.23
CA ASN A 250 -8.75 -15.36 12.30
C ASN A 250 -9.07 -16.87 12.40
N ASP A 251 -9.36 -17.39 13.59
CA ASP A 251 -9.80 -18.79 13.81
C ASP A 251 -11.05 -19.08 12.97
N ARG A 252 -12.02 -18.18 13.03
CA ARG A 252 -13.25 -18.30 12.22
C ARG A 252 -12.96 -18.26 10.72
N VAL A 253 -12.03 -17.41 10.28
CA VAL A 253 -11.61 -17.37 8.86
C VAL A 253 -10.99 -18.71 8.45
N PHE A 254 -10.11 -19.30 9.26
CA PHE A 254 -9.48 -20.58 8.97
C PHE A 254 -10.50 -21.74 8.90
N GLU A 255 -11.44 -21.78 9.84
CA GLU A 255 -12.49 -22.80 9.86
C GLU A 255 -13.33 -22.79 8.59
N GLU A 256 -13.83 -21.62 8.20
CA GLU A 256 -14.67 -21.47 7.01
C GLU A 256 -13.90 -21.67 5.71
N LEU A 257 -12.64 -21.18 5.62
CA LEU A 257 -11.80 -21.45 4.44
C LEU A 257 -11.53 -22.94 4.26
N LYS A 258 -11.24 -23.71 5.32
CA LYS A 258 -11.06 -25.17 5.24
C LYS A 258 -12.28 -25.88 4.67
N GLN A 259 -13.49 -25.42 4.97
CA GLN A 259 -14.72 -26.02 4.44
C GLN A 259 -14.93 -25.68 2.94
N ILE A 260 -14.49 -24.51 2.52
CA ILE A 260 -14.67 -24.01 1.13
C ILE A 260 -13.65 -24.65 0.18
N LEU A 261 -12.46 -24.99 0.70
CA LEU A 261 -11.34 -25.54 -0.09
C LEU A 261 -11.36 -27.07 -0.22
N LYS A 262 -12.21 -27.75 0.55
CA LYS A 262 -12.50 -29.19 0.39
C LYS A 262 -13.43 -29.44 -0.80
#